data_8d7dc1daa3b30a47fc5a49ee2a403e6e
#
_entry.id   8d7dc1daa3b30a47fc5a49ee2a403e6e
#
_cell.length_a   1.000
_cell.length_b   1.000
_cell.length_c   1.000
_cell.angle_alpha   90.00
_cell.angle_beta   90.00
_cell.angle_gamma   90.00
#
_symmetry.space_group_name_H-M   'P 1'
#
loop_
_entity.id
_entity.type
_entity.pdbx_description
1 polymer ?
#
loop_
_entity_poly.entity_id
_entity_poly.type
_entity_poly.pdbx_seq_one_letter_code
_entity_poly.pdbx_strand_id
1 'polypeptide(L)'
;DSAAWRLNAMAESADSFRKGADMKRYAVNPTTTLALGESTAVTLGYEHLRDERTADRGFPSFNGAPFNAGPGTFFGNAGQSNARSTVDGLYAVLDHEFGNGLQLKNSFRATHYDKFYQNVYPGSAVNTAGNLTLSAYNNANQRTNLFNQTDLTKKIRAGGFEHTLLAGL
;
A
#
# COMPACT_ATOMS: atom_id res chain seq x y z
N ASP A 1 -21.07 -25.11 6.34
CA ASP A 1 -20.68 -24.46 5.09
C ASP A 1 -19.20 -24.76 4.82
N SER A 2 -18.90 -25.22 3.60
CA SER A 2 -17.53 -25.57 3.18
C SER A 2 -16.77 -24.41 2.54
N ALA A 3 -17.44 -23.26 2.33
CA ALA A 3 -16.85 -22.07 1.75
C ALA A 3 -17.47 -20.79 2.29
N ALA A 4 -16.64 -19.76 2.45
CA ALA A 4 -17.04 -18.40 2.75
C ALA A 4 -16.33 -17.44 1.81
N TRP A 5 -16.97 -16.31 1.48
CA TRP A 5 -16.36 -15.28 0.67
C TRP A 5 -16.62 -13.88 1.23
N ARG A 6 -15.75 -12.95 0.91
CA ARG A 6 -15.87 -11.54 1.26
C ARG A 6 -15.34 -10.69 0.11
N LEU A 7 -16.03 -9.60 -0.18
CA LEU A 7 -15.57 -8.55 -1.08
C LEU A 7 -15.42 -7.25 -0.29
N ASN A 8 -14.22 -6.68 -0.34
CA ASN A 8 -13.99 -5.30 0.07
C ASN A 8 -13.74 -4.47 -1.18
N ALA A 9 -14.32 -3.28 -1.24
CA ALA A 9 -14.08 -2.33 -2.31
C ALA A 9 -14.08 -0.91 -1.75
N MET A 10 -13.28 -0.04 -2.36
CA MET A 10 -13.30 1.39 -2.07
C MET A 10 -13.14 2.19 -3.36
N ALA A 11 -13.70 3.38 -3.39
CA ALA A 11 -13.45 4.39 -4.41
C ALA A 11 -13.45 5.76 -3.72
N GLU A 12 -12.49 6.61 -4.11
CA GLU A 12 -12.36 7.96 -3.58
C GLU A 12 -11.96 8.90 -4.70
N SER A 13 -12.57 10.08 -4.72
CA SER A 13 -12.17 11.21 -5.54
C SER A 13 -12.23 12.46 -4.66
N ALA A 14 -11.12 13.16 -4.55
CA ALA A 14 -11.01 14.33 -3.70
C ALA A 14 -10.22 15.44 -4.40
N ASP A 15 -10.69 16.67 -4.25
CA ASP A 15 -9.95 17.86 -4.62
C ASP A 15 -9.19 18.39 -3.40
N SER A 16 -8.08 19.06 -3.67
CA SER A 16 -7.30 19.75 -2.64
C SER A 16 -7.73 21.21 -2.53
N PHE A 17 -7.42 21.86 -1.40
CA PHE A 17 -7.49 23.32 -1.29
C PHE A 17 -6.50 24.03 -2.25
N ARG A 18 -5.51 23.29 -2.80
CA ARG A 18 -4.60 23.82 -3.83
C ARG A 18 -5.19 23.69 -5.21
N LYS A 19 -5.15 24.76 -5.99
CA LYS A 19 -5.67 24.79 -7.35
C LYS A 19 -4.95 23.78 -8.25
N GLY A 20 -5.74 22.90 -8.88
CA GLY A 20 -5.25 21.87 -9.80
C GLY A 20 -4.62 20.65 -9.14
N ALA A 21 -4.71 20.53 -7.81
CA ALA A 21 -4.30 19.33 -7.10
C ALA A 21 -5.52 18.49 -6.74
N ASP A 22 -5.54 17.26 -7.21
CA ASP A 22 -6.60 16.28 -7.00
C ASP A 22 -6.04 14.89 -6.71
N MET A 23 -6.92 13.99 -6.29
CA MET A 23 -6.63 12.59 -6.05
C MET A 23 -7.82 11.73 -6.46
N LYS A 24 -7.51 10.62 -7.13
CA LYS A 24 -8.47 9.55 -7.43
C LYS A 24 -7.86 8.22 -7.07
N ARG A 25 -8.58 7.39 -6.33
CA ARG A 25 -8.13 6.04 -6.03
C ARG A 25 -9.29 5.07 -5.91
N TYR A 26 -9.03 3.84 -6.25
CA TYR A 26 -9.95 2.74 -6.03
C TYR A 26 -9.18 1.46 -5.68
N ALA A 27 -9.85 0.58 -4.97
CA ALA A 27 -9.34 -0.74 -4.65
C ALA A 27 -10.45 -1.77 -4.59
N VAL A 28 -10.11 -3.00 -4.90
CA VAL A 28 -10.96 -4.18 -4.71
C VAL A 28 -10.14 -5.29 -4.09
N ASN A 29 -10.77 -6.03 -3.16
CA ASN A 29 -10.13 -7.16 -2.50
C ASN A 29 -11.17 -8.28 -2.26
N PRO A 30 -11.42 -9.14 -3.27
CA PRO A 30 -12.13 -10.39 -3.09
C PRO A 30 -11.29 -11.40 -2.31
N THR A 31 -11.93 -12.12 -1.41
CA THR A 31 -11.32 -13.18 -0.59
C THR A 31 -12.28 -14.34 -0.49
N THR A 32 -11.76 -15.57 -0.58
CA THR A 32 -12.52 -16.79 -0.31
C THR A 32 -11.76 -17.67 0.66
N THR A 33 -12.50 -18.31 1.59
CA THR A 33 -11.97 -19.34 2.47
C THR A 33 -12.71 -20.63 2.20
N LEU A 34 -11.98 -21.70 1.96
CA LEU A 34 -12.48 -23.04 1.70
C LEU A 34 -12.10 -23.95 2.86
N ALA A 35 -13.08 -24.61 3.48
CA ALA A 35 -12.82 -25.68 4.43
C ALA A 35 -12.63 -26.99 3.67
N LEU A 36 -11.44 -27.59 3.78
CA LEU A 36 -11.06 -28.86 3.17
C LEU A 36 -11.08 -29.96 4.25
N GLY A 37 -12.28 -30.35 4.65
CA GLY A 37 -12.51 -31.21 5.81
C GLY A 37 -12.56 -30.42 7.12
N GLU A 38 -12.36 -31.14 8.25
CA GLU A 38 -12.52 -30.56 9.61
C GLU A 38 -11.26 -29.84 10.11
N SER A 39 -10.10 -30.17 9.53
CA SER A 39 -8.79 -29.72 10.04
C SER A 39 -7.99 -28.84 9.10
N THR A 40 -8.50 -28.58 7.90
CA THR A 40 -7.77 -27.80 6.89
C THR A 40 -8.64 -26.66 6.36
N ALA A 41 -8.08 -25.45 6.31
CA ALA A 41 -8.68 -24.32 5.63
C ALA A 41 -7.68 -23.67 4.67
N VAL A 42 -8.17 -23.25 3.51
CA VAL A 42 -7.39 -22.48 2.53
C VAL A 42 -8.09 -21.16 2.28
N THR A 43 -7.39 -20.07 2.51
CA THR A 43 -7.85 -18.73 2.16
C THR A 43 -7.09 -18.23 0.95
N LEU A 44 -7.82 -17.80 -0.08
CA LEU A 44 -7.29 -17.19 -1.29
C LEU A 44 -7.82 -15.76 -1.40
N GLY A 45 -6.97 -14.83 -1.81
CA GLY A 45 -7.39 -13.48 -2.03
C GLY A 45 -6.59 -12.79 -3.14
N TYR A 46 -7.24 -11.80 -3.73
CA TYR A 46 -6.65 -10.88 -4.69
C TYR A 46 -6.84 -9.45 -4.20
N GLU A 47 -5.88 -8.61 -4.47
CA GLU A 47 -5.91 -7.18 -4.16
C GLU A 47 -5.53 -6.39 -5.42
N HIS A 48 -6.38 -5.46 -5.81
CA HIS A 48 -6.06 -4.45 -6.81
C HIS A 48 -6.25 -3.08 -6.20
N LEU A 49 -5.22 -2.24 -6.27
CA LEU A 49 -5.27 -0.83 -5.88
C LEU A 49 -4.75 0.02 -7.03
N ARG A 50 -5.47 1.07 -7.39
CA ARG A 50 -4.99 2.16 -8.22
C ARG A 50 -5.14 3.49 -7.50
N ASP A 51 -4.06 4.23 -7.42
CA ASP A 51 -3.97 5.57 -6.83
C ASP A 51 -3.34 6.51 -7.84
N GLU A 52 -4.00 7.62 -8.14
CA GLU A 52 -3.50 8.69 -8.98
C GLU A 52 -3.74 10.02 -8.26
N ARG A 53 -2.69 10.82 -8.16
CA ARG A 53 -2.77 12.11 -7.50
C ARG A 53 -1.81 13.13 -8.06
N THR A 54 -2.15 14.40 -7.94
CA THR A 54 -1.22 15.48 -8.21
C THR A 54 -0.12 15.48 -7.15
N ALA A 55 1.14 15.47 -7.59
CA ALA A 55 2.29 15.58 -6.70
C ALA A 55 2.55 17.05 -6.35
N ASP A 56 2.27 17.45 -5.11
CA ASP A 56 2.49 18.79 -4.60
C ASP A 56 3.69 18.82 -3.64
N ARG A 57 4.63 19.73 -3.85
CA ARG A 57 5.79 19.92 -2.98
C ARG A 57 5.69 21.14 -2.07
N GLY A 58 4.55 21.81 -2.04
CA GLY A 58 4.30 22.91 -1.13
C GLY A 58 4.87 24.24 -1.62
N PHE A 59 5.15 25.13 -0.67
CA PHE A 59 5.62 26.50 -0.91
C PHE A 59 7.14 26.57 -1.04
N PRO A 60 7.68 27.41 -1.96
CA PRO A 60 9.09 27.77 -1.94
C PRO A 60 9.44 28.61 -0.72
N SER A 61 10.72 28.71 -0.41
CA SER A 61 11.20 29.59 0.65
C SER A 61 11.48 31.01 0.11
N PHE A 62 11.40 32.01 1.01
CA PHE A 62 11.86 33.37 0.82
C PHE A 62 12.48 33.86 2.13
N ASN A 63 13.72 34.31 2.08
CA ASN A 63 14.46 34.79 3.26
C ASN A 63 14.40 33.82 4.48
N GLY A 64 14.53 32.51 4.23
CA GLY A 64 14.54 31.49 5.29
C GLY A 64 13.16 31.11 5.86
N ALA A 65 12.08 31.67 5.36
CA ALA A 65 10.69 31.37 5.74
C ALA A 65 9.88 30.88 4.51
N PRO A 66 8.73 30.21 4.70
CA PRO A 66 7.82 29.92 3.60
C PRO A 66 7.38 31.20 2.87
N PHE A 67 7.39 31.19 1.54
CA PHE A 67 6.93 32.32 0.75
C PHE A 67 5.46 32.63 1.06
N ASN A 68 5.16 33.89 1.37
CA ASN A 68 3.82 34.29 1.71
C ASN A 68 2.93 34.39 0.45
N ALA A 69 2.17 33.34 0.19
CA ALA A 69 1.18 33.28 -0.88
C ALA A 69 -0.13 32.68 -0.36
N GLY A 70 -1.23 32.88 -1.08
CA GLY A 70 -2.51 32.26 -0.72
C GLY A 70 -2.41 30.75 -0.65
N PRO A 71 -3.06 30.08 0.33
CA PRO A 71 -2.92 28.63 0.56
C PRO A 71 -3.31 27.77 -0.65
N GLY A 72 -4.18 28.30 -1.52
CA GLY A 72 -4.58 27.64 -2.76
C GLY A 72 -3.58 27.72 -3.91
N THR A 73 -2.43 28.39 -3.74
CA THR A 73 -1.44 28.54 -4.81
C THR A 73 -0.63 27.24 -4.99
N PHE A 74 -0.64 26.68 -6.20
CA PHE A 74 0.25 25.60 -6.59
C PHE A 74 1.53 26.17 -7.18
N PHE A 75 2.68 25.81 -6.63
CA PHE A 75 3.99 26.23 -7.13
C PHE A 75 4.60 25.12 -7.99
N GLY A 76 4.65 25.36 -9.30
CA GLY A 76 5.09 24.43 -10.30
C GLY A 76 4.07 24.28 -11.42
N ASN A 77 3.90 23.08 -11.94
CA ASN A 77 2.88 22.78 -12.95
C ASN A 77 2.05 21.58 -12.49
N ALA A 78 0.83 21.83 -12.01
CA ALA A 78 -0.08 20.78 -11.51
C ALA A 78 -0.40 19.74 -12.60
N GLY A 79 -0.64 20.18 -13.85
CA GLY A 79 -0.95 19.28 -14.97
C GLY A 79 0.22 18.38 -15.42
N GLN A 80 1.46 18.69 -14.97
CA GLN A 80 2.66 17.88 -15.22
C GLN A 80 3.22 17.23 -13.93
N SER A 81 2.51 17.36 -12.83
CA SER A 81 2.90 16.80 -11.53
C SER A 81 1.96 15.66 -11.16
N ASN A 82 2.39 14.42 -11.41
CA ASN A 82 1.55 13.24 -11.26
C ASN A 82 2.29 12.15 -10.48
N ALA A 83 1.61 11.57 -9.50
CA ALA A 83 2.03 10.35 -8.83
C ALA A 83 0.97 9.26 -9.08
N ARG A 84 1.39 8.14 -9.65
CA ARG A 84 0.54 6.99 -9.93
C ARG A 84 1.13 5.74 -9.30
N SER A 85 0.30 4.94 -8.67
CA SER A 85 0.65 3.62 -8.15
C SER A 85 -0.44 2.62 -8.50
N THR A 86 -0.07 1.53 -9.15
CA THR A 86 -0.92 0.35 -9.35
C THR A 86 -0.29 -0.81 -8.57
N VAL A 87 -1.10 -1.52 -7.80
CA VAL A 87 -0.68 -2.67 -7.00
C VAL A 87 -1.63 -3.82 -7.31
N ASP A 88 -1.06 -4.96 -7.72
CA ASP A 88 -1.77 -6.21 -7.94
C ASP A 88 -1.15 -7.27 -7.03
N GLY A 89 -1.95 -7.85 -6.14
CA GLY A 89 -1.51 -8.82 -5.16
C GLY A 89 -2.35 -10.09 -5.16
N LEU A 90 -1.70 -11.24 -5.20
CA LEU A 90 -2.31 -12.52 -4.91
C LEU A 90 -1.79 -13.03 -3.58
N TYR A 91 -2.65 -13.62 -2.76
CA TYR A 91 -2.22 -14.29 -1.55
C TYR A 91 -3.01 -15.59 -1.31
N ALA A 92 -2.32 -16.53 -0.66
CA ALA A 92 -2.88 -17.78 -0.23
C ALA A 92 -2.42 -18.06 1.21
N VAL A 93 -3.35 -18.50 2.06
CA VAL A 93 -3.06 -18.96 3.42
C VAL A 93 -3.61 -20.36 3.58
N LEU A 94 -2.75 -21.28 3.98
CA LEU A 94 -3.11 -22.63 4.39
C LEU A 94 -3.02 -22.72 5.91
N ASP A 95 -4.09 -23.11 6.56
CA ASP A 95 -4.15 -23.46 7.97
C ASP A 95 -4.50 -24.94 8.09
N HIS A 96 -3.70 -25.71 8.86
CA HIS A 96 -3.93 -27.14 9.09
C HIS A 96 -3.68 -27.52 10.54
N GLU A 97 -4.62 -28.25 11.13
CA GLU A 97 -4.53 -28.80 12.49
C GLU A 97 -4.28 -30.31 12.45
N PHE A 98 -3.16 -30.78 13.00
CA PHE A 98 -2.79 -32.21 13.04
C PHE A 98 -3.46 -33.00 14.18
N GLY A 99 -4.39 -32.42 14.91
CA GLY A 99 -5.18 -33.11 15.96
C GLY A 99 -4.48 -33.30 17.30
N ASN A 100 -3.18 -33.23 17.40
CA ASN A 100 -2.40 -33.43 18.65
C ASN A 100 -1.89 -32.10 19.25
N GLY A 101 -2.54 -30.99 18.93
CA GLY A 101 -2.14 -29.63 19.32
C GLY A 101 -1.01 -29.04 18.45
N LEU A 102 -0.64 -29.69 17.36
CA LEU A 102 0.26 -29.15 16.33
C LEU A 102 -0.58 -28.48 15.25
N GLN A 103 -0.21 -27.26 14.91
CA GLN A 103 -0.83 -26.45 13.84
C GLN A 103 0.25 -26.03 12.85
N LEU A 104 -0.06 -26.10 11.57
CA LEU A 104 0.71 -25.56 10.46
C LEU A 104 -0.03 -24.37 9.87
N LYS A 105 0.67 -23.27 9.70
CA LYS A 105 0.21 -22.14 8.86
C LYS A 105 1.27 -21.86 7.80
N ASN A 106 0.86 -21.83 6.55
CA ASN A 106 1.68 -21.31 5.48
C ASN A 106 1.01 -20.11 4.83
N SER A 107 1.75 -19.02 4.66
CA SER A 107 1.30 -17.78 4.03
C SER A 107 2.17 -17.50 2.81
N PHE A 108 1.55 -17.43 1.65
CA PHE A 108 2.18 -17.05 0.39
C PHE A 108 1.60 -15.72 -0.10
N ARG A 109 2.45 -14.81 -0.59
CA ARG A 109 2.03 -13.56 -1.24
C ARG A 109 2.93 -13.26 -2.42
N ALA A 110 2.29 -12.95 -3.57
CA ALA A 110 2.94 -12.40 -4.76
C ALA A 110 2.31 -11.03 -5.04
N THR A 111 3.14 -9.97 -5.12
CA THR A 111 2.63 -8.61 -5.34
C THR A 111 3.45 -7.92 -6.41
N HIS A 112 2.77 -7.41 -7.43
CA HIS A 112 3.33 -6.57 -8.48
C HIS A 112 2.99 -5.11 -8.21
N TYR A 113 4.00 -4.24 -8.37
CA TYR A 113 3.89 -2.79 -8.25
C TYR A 113 4.31 -2.14 -9.56
N ASP A 114 3.47 -1.23 -10.09
CA ASP A 114 3.82 -0.28 -11.13
C ASP A 114 3.64 1.12 -10.56
N LYS A 115 4.74 1.87 -10.47
CA LYS A 115 4.78 3.21 -9.90
C LYS A 115 5.39 4.18 -10.89
N PHE A 116 4.74 5.32 -11.03
CA PHE A 116 5.25 6.46 -11.77
C PHE A 116 5.11 7.72 -10.91
N TYR A 117 6.13 8.54 -10.94
CA TYR A 117 6.15 9.84 -10.30
C TYR A 117 6.76 10.86 -11.25
N GLN A 118 6.10 11.97 -11.44
CA GLN A 118 6.61 13.14 -12.14
C GLN A 118 6.23 14.39 -11.37
N ASN A 119 7.14 15.33 -11.26
CA ASN A 119 6.86 16.58 -10.59
C ASN A 119 7.58 17.74 -11.26
N VAL A 120 6.88 18.86 -11.41
CA VAL A 120 7.41 20.18 -11.76
C VAL A 120 7.20 21.08 -10.57
N TYR A 121 8.27 21.51 -9.93
CA TYR A 121 8.25 22.09 -8.59
C TYR A 121 9.24 23.25 -8.44
N PRO A 122 9.14 24.08 -7.38
CA PRO A 122 10.12 25.11 -7.07
C PRO A 122 11.51 24.50 -6.83
N GLY A 123 12.46 24.76 -7.72
CA GLY A 123 13.85 24.30 -7.62
C GLY A 123 14.77 25.28 -6.89
N SER A 124 14.29 26.48 -6.56
CA SER A 124 15.01 27.49 -5.79
C SER A 124 14.11 28.23 -4.82
N ALA A 125 14.71 28.99 -3.90
CA ALA A 125 14.01 30.04 -3.15
C ALA A 125 13.54 31.13 -4.11
N VAL A 126 12.51 31.88 -3.72
CA VAL A 126 12.10 33.11 -4.39
C VAL A 126 13.18 34.17 -4.13
N ASN A 127 13.62 34.85 -5.19
CA ASN A 127 14.58 35.94 -5.07
C ASN A 127 13.91 37.28 -4.76
N THR A 128 14.71 38.33 -4.54
CA THR A 128 14.23 39.69 -4.24
C THR A 128 13.42 40.33 -5.37
N ALA A 129 13.56 39.84 -6.61
CA ALA A 129 12.78 40.27 -7.77
C ALA A 129 11.44 39.50 -7.92
N GLY A 130 11.14 38.57 -6.99
CA GLY A 130 9.92 37.76 -7.01
C GLY A 130 9.98 36.56 -7.95
N ASN A 131 11.15 36.19 -8.47
CA ASN A 131 11.33 35.07 -9.38
C ASN A 131 11.90 33.83 -8.66
N LEU A 132 11.57 32.65 -9.17
CA LEU A 132 12.17 31.38 -8.76
C LEU A 132 12.46 30.50 -10.00
N THR A 133 13.36 29.55 -9.84
CA THR A 133 13.61 28.52 -10.85
C THR A 133 12.69 27.34 -10.61
N LEU A 134 12.07 26.81 -11.67
CA LEU A 134 11.37 25.53 -11.60
C LEU A 134 12.34 24.41 -11.95
N SER A 135 12.20 23.30 -11.27
CA SER A 135 12.87 22.03 -11.56
C SER A 135 11.83 20.96 -11.86
N ALA A 136 12.24 19.95 -12.63
CA ALA A 136 11.38 18.81 -12.92
C ALA A 136 12.19 17.53 -12.90
N TYR A 137 11.55 16.43 -12.48
CA TYR A 137 12.06 15.09 -12.68
C TYR A 137 10.91 14.07 -12.74
N ASN A 138 11.21 12.88 -13.24
CA ASN A 138 10.31 11.74 -13.16
C ASN A 138 11.07 10.49 -12.73
N ASN A 139 10.33 9.51 -12.28
CA ASN A 139 10.80 8.18 -11.93
C ASN A 139 9.71 7.17 -12.25
N ALA A 140 10.08 6.06 -12.89
CA ALA A 140 9.22 4.90 -13.08
C ALA A 140 9.87 3.68 -12.43
N ASN A 141 9.07 2.89 -11.74
CA ASN A 141 9.55 1.68 -11.07
C ASN A 141 8.52 0.57 -11.18
N GLN A 142 8.96 -0.61 -11.62
CA GLN A 142 8.19 -1.83 -11.59
C GLN A 142 8.90 -2.84 -10.71
N ARG A 143 8.16 -3.51 -9.84
CA ARG A 143 8.71 -4.49 -8.90
C ARG A 143 7.71 -5.60 -8.62
N THR A 144 8.21 -6.82 -8.58
CA THR A 144 7.46 -7.99 -8.09
C THR A 144 8.12 -8.50 -6.83
N ASN A 145 7.33 -8.68 -5.78
CA ASN A 145 7.76 -9.30 -4.53
C ASN A 145 7.06 -10.64 -4.36
N LEU A 146 7.81 -11.64 -3.91
CA LEU A 146 7.32 -12.95 -3.51
C LEU A 146 7.68 -13.16 -2.04
N PHE A 147 6.71 -13.56 -1.24
CA PHE A 147 6.88 -13.92 0.17
C PHE A 147 6.27 -15.29 0.41
N ASN A 148 6.97 -16.09 1.18
CA ASN A 148 6.42 -17.31 1.75
C ASN A 148 6.88 -17.40 3.20
N GLN A 149 5.95 -17.69 4.10
CA GLN A 149 6.22 -17.93 5.50
C GLN A 149 5.50 -19.17 5.95
N THR A 150 6.21 -20.04 6.65
CA THR A 150 5.67 -21.27 7.26
C THR A 150 5.86 -21.19 8.75
N ASP A 151 4.78 -21.34 9.50
CA ASP A 151 4.77 -21.36 10.95
C ASP A 151 4.23 -22.71 11.45
N LEU A 152 4.93 -23.31 12.40
CA LEU A 152 4.50 -24.47 13.17
C LEU A 152 4.27 -24.05 14.61
N THR A 153 3.06 -24.25 15.11
CA THR A 153 2.70 -23.97 16.50
C THR A 153 2.33 -25.26 17.22
N LYS A 154 2.92 -25.50 18.38
CA LYS A 154 2.64 -26.68 19.22
C LYS A 154 2.22 -26.25 20.61
N LYS A 155 1.03 -26.70 21.05
CA LYS A 155 0.59 -26.57 22.44
C LYS A 155 0.91 -27.86 23.20
N ILE A 156 1.59 -27.74 24.33
CA ILE A 156 1.94 -28.83 25.22
C ILE A 156 1.58 -28.46 26.65
N ARG A 157 1.18 -29.46 27.45
CA ARG A 157 0.95 -29.31 28.90
C ARG A 157 1.99 -30.14 29.64
N ALA A 158 2.77 -29.48 30.50
CA ALA A 158 3.80 -30.09 31.31
C ALA A 158 3.91 -29.39 32.66
N GLY A 159 4.03 -30.13 33.76
CA GLY A 159 4.23 -29.58 35.12
C GLY A 159 3.12 -28.66 35.60
N GLY A 160 1.88 -28.84 35.13
CA GLY A 160 0.74 -27.99 35.49
C GLY A 160 0.65 -26.69 34.68
N PHE A 161 1.56 -26.47 33.71
CA PHE A 161 1.57 -25.31 32.84
C PHE A 161 1.18 -25.68 31.40
N GLU A 162 0.59 -24.72 30.67
CA GLU A 162 0.40 -24.82 29.25
C GLU A 162 1.50 -24.01 28.55
N HIS A 163 2.23 -24.63 27.63
CA HIS A 163 3.28 -24.01 26.83
C HIS A 163 2.86 -23.96 25.37
N THR A 164 3.07 -22.83 24.73
CA THR A 164 2.94 -22.68 23.27
C THR A 164 4.32 -22.46 22.66
N LEU A 165 4.73 -23.41 21.81
CA LEU A 165 5.97 -23.33 21.06
C LEU A 165 5.65 -22.90 19.63
N LEU A 166 6.43 -21.96 19.09
CA LEU A 166 6.34 -21.50 17.69
C LEU A 166 7.70 -21.63 17.04
N ALA A 167 7.73 -22.23 15.87
CA ALA A 167 8.88 -22.24 14.98
C ALA A 167 8.42 -21.81 13.58
N GLY A 168 9.18 -20.95 12.90
CA GLY A 168 8.82 -20.45 11.57
C GLY A 168 10.05 -20.06 10.76
N LEU A 169 9.85 -20.00 9.44
CA LEU A 169 10.83 -19.50 8.47
C LEU A 169 10.12 -18.83 7.29
#